data_3f1e25d7a943e04238a31891162de960
#
_entry.id   3f1e25d7a943e04238a31891162de960
#
_cell.length_a   1.000
_cell.length_b   1.000
_cell.length_c   1.000
_cell.angle_alpha   90.00
_cell.angle_beta   90.00
_cell.angle_gamma   90.00
#
_symmetry.space_group_name_H-M   'P 1'
#
loop_
_entity.id
_entity.type
_entity.pdbx_description
1 polymer ?
#
loop_
_entity_poly.entity_id
_entity_poly.type
_entity_poly.pdbx_seq_one_letter_code
_entity_poly.pdbx_strand_id
1 'polypeptide(L)'
;NFCRHNTEITPSSHGTHVAGTIGAVNNNGIGVCGIAGGDGTPGSGVRLMSCQIFDEPGRDAATIEEIMVWTADHGAVISQNSWTYVPGLPDLSQSGKAAIDYFIEYAGCDENGNQTGPMKGGIVIFAAGNDGISDPVFPGAYEKVVAVASLGIDGRKVAGSNYGSWIDLAALGGHATGDERFRVFSTTTNGGYGYSAGTSMAAPQISGIAALAVAAFGVQRPGFTSEKLREILVGSGRKQFTETINPEYAGMLGNGLVDAEYVLFHDTRPDPIDERTIAVSGYRTHVKLSWRVPRCYLERPVSSFDVYIDTRTFSAATVDDIPATAVRHTFASDAGLGETFACRIEGLEPRQIYCLAIVGRSPSGVPSRPAVISVRTGENTPPEATVPIPNLFLQSDDKAGRSIDLQLYFTDADAPGDRLSYFVSPSAEKVVECRVQDSELLVRPCAAGRTTLTVTARDLDGAAATSEFQVIVDGTGVAMELFPNPCRDVLNVRIPDAEGDYPIRLHNAAGQQVLATQVSVRAGDNGNTGRIDVSGLSPGTYSCTVECRGRKLNSHIIKR
;
A
#
# COMPACT_ATOMS: atom_id res chain seq x y z
N ASN A 1 -42.12 -22.36 -7.43
CA ASN A 1 -42.86 -21.15 -7.81
C ASN A 1 -43.63 -20.63 -6.62
N PHE A 2 -43.09 -19.66 -5.92
CA PHE A 2 -43.66 -19.08 -4.69
C PHE A 2 -44.87 -18.18 -4.97
N CYS A 3 -44.91 -17.54 -6.16
CA CYS A 3 -46.08 -16.73 -6.56
C CYS A 3 -47.34 -17.54 -6.78
N ARG A 4 -47.21 -18.80 -7.19
CA ARG A 4 -48.33 -19.69 -7.51
C ARG A 4 -48.44 -20.87 -6.56
N HIS A 5 -47.54 -21.00 -5.56
CA HIS A 5 -47.45 -22.11 -4.60
C HIS A 5 -47.50 -23.48 -5.31
N ASN A 6 -46.70 -23.64 -6.38
CA ASN A 6 -46.61 -24.89 -7.14
C ASN A 6 -45.17 -25.14 -7.61
N THR A 7 -44.93 -26.27 -8.28
CA THR A 7 -43.61 -26.67 -8.77
C THR A 7 -43.32 -26.19 -10.21
N GLU A 8 -44.26 -25.51 -10.86
CA GLU A 8 -44.10 -25.06 -12.24
C GLU A 8 -43.37 -23.70 -12.30
N ILE A 9 -42.21 -23.67 -12.89
CA ILE A 9 -41.40 -22.46 -13.08
C ILE A 9 -41.71 -21.91 -14.49
N THR A 10 -42.08 -20.63 -14.57
CA THR A 10 -42.18 -19.91 -15.85
C THR A 10 -40.80 -19.35 -16.20
N PRO A 11 -40.12 -19.83 -17.25
CA PRO A 11 -38.81 -19.34 -17.61
C PRO A 11 -38.80 -17.85 -17.94
N SER A 12 -37.86 -17.09 -17.39
CA SER A 12 -37.59 -15.71 -17.77
C SER A 12 -36.18 -15.57 -18.30
N SER A 13 -35.97 -14.71 -19.30
CA SER A 13 -34.61 -14.47 -19.81
C SER A 13 -33.66 -13.93 -18.76
N HIS A 14 -34.14 -13.08 -17.85
CA HIS A 14 -33.35 -12.54 -16.76
C HIS A 14 -32.86 -13.64 -15.78
N GLY A 15 -33.80 -14.44 -15.24
CA GLY A 15 -33.44 -15.52 -14.30
C GLY A 15 -32.59 -16.61 -14.95
N THR A 16 -32.84 -16.93 -16.22
CA THR A 16 -32.04 -17.88 -17.00
C THR A 16 -30.61 -17.38 -17.21
N HIS A 17 -30.46 -16.07 -17.50
CA HIS A 17 -29.14 -15.43 -17.65
C HIS A 17 -28.35 -15.43 -16.37
N VAL A 18 -28.96 -15.08 -15.25
CA VAL A 18 -28.38 -15.14 -13.90
C VAL A 18 -27.91 -16.55 -13.56
N ALA A 19 -28.77 -17.55 -13.77
CA ALA A 19 -28.47 -18.96 -13.52
C ALA A 19 -27.30 -19.46 -14.37
N GLY A 20 -27.24 -19.09 -15.65
CA GLY A 20 -26.14 -19.43 -16.56
C GLY A 20 -24.79 -18.82 -16.13
N THR A 21 -24.80 -17.58 -15.64
CA THR A 21 -23.61 -16.93 -15.12
C THR A 21 -23.01 -17.70 -13.94
N ILE A 22 -23.85 -18.27 -13.07
CA ILE A 22 -23.41 -19.07 -11.93
C ILE A 22 -22.94 -20.46 -12.37
N GLY A 23 -23.78 -21.19 -13.12
CA GLY A 23 -23.65 -22.65 -13.20
C GLY A 23 -23.94 -23.24 -14.60
N ALA A 24 -23.82 -22.50 -15.70
CA ALA A 24 -23.82 -23.12 -17.03
C ALA A 24 -22.71 -24.17 -17.07
N VAL A 25 -23.04 -25.37 -17.60
CA VAL A 25 -22.10 -26.52 -17.58
C VAL A 25 -20.84 -26.19 -18.38
N ASN A 26 -19.70 -26.36 -17.74
CA ASN A 26 -18.40 -26.10 -18.35
C ASN A 26 -17.91 -27.34 -19.14
N ASN A 27 -16.94 -27.11 -20.03
CA ASN A 27 -16.22 -28.13 -20.76
C ASN A 27 -17.10 -29.14 -21.56
N ASN A 28 -18.30 -28.75 -21.93
CA ASN A 28 -19.22 -29.57 -22.72
C ASN A 28 -19.20 -29.22 -24.23
N GLY A 29 -18.39 -28.22 -24.63
CA GLY A 29 -18.27 -27.75 -26.02
C GLY A 29 -19.48 -26.95 -26.51
N ILE A 30 -20.39 -26.50 -25.63
CA ILE A 30 -21.63 -25.81 -25.98
C ILE A 30 -21.72 -24.49 -25.22
N GLY A 31 -21.96 -23.41 -25.95
CA GLY A 31 -22.40 -22.11 -25.44
C GLY A 31 -21.41 -21.42 -24.51
N VAL A 32 -21.77 -21.27 -23.25
CA VAL A 32 -21.03 -20.49 -22.24
C VAL A 32 -20.59 -21.34 -21.04
N CYS A 33 -19.61 -20.86 -20.31
CA CYS A 33 -19.17 -21.41 -19.05
C CYS A 33 -19.76 -20.60 -17.89
N GLY A 34 -20.37 -21.28 -16.93
CA GLY A 34 -20.71 -20.71 -15.63
C GLY A 34 -19.49 -20.67 -14.70
N ILE A 35 -19.43 -19.74 -13.76
CA ILE A 35 -18.30 -19.62 -12.82
C ILE A 35 -18.12 -20.94 -12.03
N ALA A 36 -19.21 -21.55 -11.57
CA ALA A 36 -19.24 -22.81 -10.84
C ALA A 36 -19.88 -23.96 -11.66
N GLY A 37 -19.70 -23.94 -12.99
CA GLY A 37 -20.30 -24.90 -13.90
C GLY A 37 -19.64 -26.30 -13.92
N GLY A 38 -18.68 -26.57 -13.05
CA GLY A 38 -17.96 -27.83 -12.96
C GLY A 38 -16.89 -28.02 -14.03
N ASP A 39 -16.48 -29.28 -14.25
CA ASP A 39 -15.42 -29.68 -15.19
C ASP A 39 -15.96 -30.43 -16.43
N GLY A 40 -17.28 -30.53 -16.57
CA GLY A 40 -17.94 -31.28 -17.63
C GLY A 40 -18.30 -32.72 -17.26
N THR A 41 -17.82 -33.22 -16.14
CA THR A 41 -18.28 -34.53 -15.63
C THR A 41 -19.68 -34.39 -15.01
N PRO A 42 -20.55 -35.42 -15.14
CA PRO A 42 -21.89 -35.34 -14.55
C PRO A 42 -21.85 -35.09 -13.03
N GLY A 43 -22.53 -34.02 -12.59
CA GLY A 43 -22.64 -33.66 -11.17
C GLY A 43 -21.46 -32.89 -10.59
N SER A 44 -20.46 -32.49 -11.38
CA SER A 44 -19.30 -31.70 -10.90
C SER A 44 -19.62 -30.22 -10.67
N GLY A 45 -20.66 -29.67 -11.31
CA GLY A 45 -21.03 -28.28 -11.16
C GLY A 45 -21.95 -28.02 -9.96
N VAL A 46 -22.14 -26.71 -9.68
CA VAL A 46 -23.10 -26.26 -8.66
C VAL A 46 -24.51 -26.71 -9.01
N ARG A 47 -25.28 -27.07 -7.98
CA ARG A 47 -26.72 -27.33 -8.13
C ARG A 47 -27.51 -26.05 -7.87
N LEU A 48 -28.41 -25.72 -8.80
CA LEU A 48 -29.24 -24.54 -8.73
C LEU A 48 -30.66 -24.91 -8.28
N MET A 49 -31.14 -24.19 -7.26
CA MET A 49 -32.53 -24.25 -6.81
C MET A 49 -33.22 -23.01 -7.38
N SER A 50 -34.12 -23.19 -8.36
CA SER A 50 -34.83 -22.08 -9.01
C SER A 50 -36.06 -21.70 -8.18
N CYS A 51 -36.07 -20.44 -7.70
CA CYS A 51 -37.19 -19.89 -6.93
C CYS A 51 -37.83 -18.74 -7.72
N GLN A 52 -39.01 -18.96 -8.26
CA GLN A 52 -39.75 -17.90 -8.94
C GLN A 52 -40.47 -17.02 -7.92
N ILE A 53 -40.10 -15.74 -7.89
CA ILE A 53 -40.55 -14.74 -6.92
C ILE A 53 -41.37 -13.62 -7.56
N PHE A 54 -41.33 -13.54 -8.89
CA PHE A 54 -42.15 -12.61 -9.69
C PHE A 54 -42.98 -13.40 -10.71
N ASP A 55 -44.20 -12.96 -10.90
CA ASP A 55 -45.11 -13.49 -11.91
C ASP A 55 -45.44 -12.38 -12.96
N GLU A 56 -46.49 -12.58 -13.75
CA GLU A 56 -46.96 -11.60 -14.70
C GLU A 56 -47.37 -10.27 -14.04
N PRO A 57 -47.28 -9.13 -14.72
CA PRO A 57 -47.69 -7.83 -14.19
C PRO A 57 -49.10 -7.88 -13.57
N GLY A 58 -49.20 -7.42 -12.31
CA GLY A 58 -50.47 -7.34 -11.58
C GLY A 58 -50.77 -8.53 -10.66
N ARG A 59 -49.83 -9.45 -10.50
CA ARG A 59 -49.88 -10.50 -9.46
C ARG A 59 -48.93 -10.17 -8.30
N ASP A 60 -49.27 -10.69 -7.11
CA ASP A 60 -48.44 -10.51 -5.92
C ASP A 60 -47.09 -11.17 -6.11
N ALA A 61 -46.02 -10.48 -5.72
CA ALA A 61 -44.72 -11.07 -5.59
C ALA A 61 -44.68 -12.00 -4.35
N ALA A 62 -43.89 -13.06 -4.42
CA ALA A 62 -43.63 -13.89 -3.24
C ALA A 62 -42.94 -13.08 -2.14
N THR A 63 -43.17 -13.45 -0.89
CA THR A 63 -42.51 -12.80 0.25
C THR A 63 -41.09 -13.28 0.43
N ILE A 64 -40.21 -12.39 0.87
CA ILE A 64 -38.82 -12.75 1.20
C ILE A 64 -38.78 -13.75 2.37
N GLU A 65 -39.73 -13.65 3.28
CA GLU A 65 -39.89 -14.53 4.46
C GLU A 65 -40.04 -15.98 4.04
N GLU A 66 -40.98 -16.25 3.14
CA GLU A 66 -41.27 -17.60 2.67
C GLU A 66 -40.10 -18.22 1.92
N ILE A 67 -39.46 -17.44 1.06
CA ILE A 67 -38.36 -17.89 0.20
C ILE A 67 -37.13 -18.24 1.03
N MET A 68 -36.70 -17.36 1.92
CA MET A 68 -35.49 -17.55 2.73
C MET A 68 -35.60 -18.77 3.64
N VAL A 69 -36.70 -18.90 4.33
CA VAL A 69 -36.93 -20.05 5.21
C VAL A 69 -36.99 -21.35 4.41
N TRP A 70 -37.83 -21.40 3.38
CA TRP A 70 -37.99 -22.61 2.57
C TRP A 70 -36.68 -23.09 1.95
N THR A 71 -35.89 -22.16 1.36
CA THR A 71 -34.64 -22.53 0.71
C THR A 71 -33.56 -22.98 1.67
N ALA A 72 -33.50 -22.40 2.87
CA ALA A 72 -32.65 -22.89 3.95
C ALA A 72 -32.96 -24.31 4.35
N ASP A 73 -34.25 -24.61 4.57
CA ASP A 73 -34.76 -25.93 4.99
C ASP A 73 -34.58 -27.01 3.90
N HIS A 74 -34.43 -26.59 2.64
CA HIS A 74 -34.22 -27.49 1.49
C HIS A 74 -32.76 -27.57 1.03
N GLY A 75 -31.81 -27.09 1.84
CA GLY A 75 -30.37 -27.33 1.69
C GLY A 75 -29.63 -26.35 0.82
N ALA A 76 -30.21 -25.21 0.46
CA ALA A 76 -29.46 -24.12 -0.14
C ALA A 76 -28.58 -23.45 0.93
N VAL A 77 -27.32 -23.16 0.57
CA VAL A 77 -26.38 -22.43 1.46
C VAL A 77 -25.92 -21.11 0.84
N ILE A 78 -26.33 -20.82 -0.39
CA ILE A 78 -26.09 -19.55 -1.08
C ILE A 78 -27.42 -19.07 -1.63
N SER A 79 -27.89 -17.89 -1.21
CA SER A 79 -29.06 -17.22 -1.75
C SER A 79 -28.61 -16.10 -2.68
N GLN A 80 -28.94 -16.23 -3.98
CA GLN A 80 -28.61 -15.29 -5.05
C GLN A 80 -29.85 -14.46 -5.41
N ASN A 81 -29.76 -13.13 -5.32
CA ASN A 81 -30.87 -12.22 -5.48
C ASN A 81 -30.51 -11.06 -6.43
N SER A 82 -30.95 -11.17 -7.69
CA SER A 82 -30.77 -10.11 -8.70
C SER A 82 -32.02 -9.22 -8.80
N TRP A 83 -32.49 -8.72 -7.68
CA TRP A 83 -33.64 -7.84 -7.55
C TRP A 83 -33.50 -6.91 -6.35
N THR A 84 -34.25 -5.82 -6.34
CA THR A 84 -34.30 -4.83 -5.25
C THR A 84 -35.73 -4.36 -5.03
N TYR A 85 -36.01 -3.74 -3.89
CA TYR A 85 -37.19 -2.90 -3.74
C TYR A 85 -37.05 -1.62 -4.59
N VAL A 86 -38.18 -0.94 -4.84
CA VAL A 86 -38.17 0.35 -5.49
C VAL A 86 -37.45 1.36 -4.60
N PRO A 87 -36.55 2.17 -5.12
CA PRO A 87 -35.86 3.19 -4.33
C PRO A 87 -36.84 4.12 -3.58
N GLY A 88 -36.49 4.44 -2.34
CA GLY A 88 -37.31 5.27 -1.47
C GLY A 88 -38.40 4.50 -0.68
N LEU A 89 -38.53 3.20 -0.88
CA LEU A 89 -39.34 2.38 0.00
C LEU A 89 -38.67 2.21 1.37
N PRO A 90 -39.46 1.98 2.45
CA PRO A 90 -38.92 1.73 3.76
C PRO A 90 -37.96 0.54 3.80
N ASP A 91 -37.16 0.48 4.85
CA ASP A 91 -36.31 -0.66 5.24
C ASP A 91 -37.11 -1.99 5.21
N LEU A 92 -36.40 -3.11 5.22
CA LEU A 92 -36.98 -4.43 5.38
C LEU A 92 -37.88 -4.50 6.62
N SER A 93 -39.00 -5.22 6.49
CA SER A 93 -39.82 -5.59 7.65
C SER A 93 -38.99 -6.36 8.69
N GLN A 94 -39.41 -6.34 9.95
CA GLN A 94 -38.74 -7.15 10.98
C GLN A 94 -38.81 -8.67 10.66
N SER A 95 -39.91 -9.11 10.06
CA SER A 95 -40.05 -10.49 9.58
C SER A 95 -39.09 -10.80 8.41
N GLY A 96 -38.92 -9.86 7.48
CA GLY A 96 -37.96 -10.01 6.37
C GLY A 96 -36.52 -10.09 6.87
N LYS A 97 -36.12 -9.25 7.84
CA LYS A 97 -34.81 -9.35 8.50
C LYS A 97 -34.64 -10.69 9.21
N ALA A 98 -35.64 -11.13 9.96
CA ALA A 98 -35.60 -12.41 10.67
C ALA A 98 -35.49 -13.61 9.71
N ALA A 99 -36.09 -13.55 8.53
CA ALA A 99 -35.98 -14.61 7.55
C ALA A 99 -34.61 -14.67 6.88
N ILE A 100 -34.00 -13.50 6.58
CA ILE A 100 -32.61 -13.43 6.12
C ILE A 100 -31.66 -13.98 7.19
N ASP A 101 -31.86 -13.57 8.45
CA ASP A 101 -31.06 -14.05 9.58
C ASP A 101 -31.20 -15.55 9.76
N TYR A 102 -32.41 -16.09 9.60
CA TYR A 102 -32.65 -17.53 9.61
C TYR A 102 -31.82 -18.26 8.54
N PHE A 103 -31.82 -17.77 7.30
CA PHE A 103 -31.02 -18.36 6.24
C PHE A 103 -29.52 -18.32 6.59
N ILE A 104 -29.02 -17.19 7.10
CA ILE A 104 -27.62 -17.02 7.46
C ILE A 104 -27.21 -17.98 8.60
N GLU A 105 -28.08 -18.22 9.55
CA GLU A 105 -27.78 -19.02 10.75
C GLU A 105 -28.02 -20.52 10.54
N TYR A 106 -29.13 -20.91 9.87
CA TYR A 106 -29.61 -22.31 9.87
C TYR A 106 -29.46 -23.02 8.52
N ALA A 107 -29.19 -22.35 7.42
CA ALA A 107 -28.98 -23.01 6.13
C ALA A 107 -27.82 -24.03 6.25
N GLY A 108 -27.99 -25.20 5.65
CA GLY A 108 -27.03 -26.30 5.72
C GLY A 108 -26.91 -26.97 7.09
N CYS A 109 -27.89 -26.76 7.98
CA CYS A 109 -27.97 -27.40 9.31
C CYS A 109 -29.23 -28.28 9.45
N ASP A 110 -29.22 -29.19 10.41
CA ASP A 110 -30.41 -29.88 10.89
C ASP A 110 -31.19 -29.02 11.93
N GLU A 111 -32.30 -29.51 12.39
CA GLU A 111 -33.15 -28.87 13.42
C GLU A 111 -32.44 -28.60 14.76
N ASN A 112 -31.31 -29.26 15.02
CA ASN A 112 -30.48 -29.09 16.21
C ASN A 112 -29.32 -28.12 15.96
N GLY A 113 -29.19 -27.51 14.75
CA GLY A 113 -28.13 -26.62 14.38
C GLY A 113 -26.79 -27.31 14.05
N ASN A 114 -26.79 -28.63 13.82
CA ASN A 114 -25.63 -29.38 13.38
C ASN A 114 -25.49 -29.25 11.85
N GLN A 115 -24.28 -29.05 11.39
CA GLN A 115 -24.01 -28.98 9.95
C GLN A 115 -24.35 -30.32 9.26
N THR A 116 -25.21 -30.28 8.26
CA THR A 116 -25.58 -31.40 7.38
C THR A 116 -25.29 -31.11 5.92
N GLY A 117 -25.21 -29.84 5.58
CA GLY A 117 -24.84 -29.32 4.24
C GLY A 117 -23.35 -29.08 4.05
N PRO A 118 -22.95 -28.53 2.91
CA PRO A 118 -21.54 -28.28 2.59
C PRO A 118 -20.92 -27.15 3.43
N MET A 119 -21.72 -26.36 4.12
CA MET A 119 -21.30 -25.27 5.00
C MET A 119 -22.32 -25.11 6.13
N LYS A 120 -21.88 -24.64 7.29
CA LYS A 120 -22.75 -24.26 8.39
C LYS A 120 -23.19 -22.80 8.21
N GLY A 121 -24.51 -22.59 8.19
CA GLY A 121 -25.08 -21.29 7.86
C GLY A 121 -25.08 -21.00 6.35
N GLY A 122 -25.73 -19.92 5.94
CA GLY A 122 -25.85 -19.50 4.55
C GLY A 122 -25.33 -18.11 4.30
N ILE A 123 -25.05 -17.80 3.02
CA ILE A 123 -24.70 -16.45 2.58
C ILE A 123 -25.79 -15.92 1.66
N VAL A 124 -26.19 -14.66 1.87
CA VAL A 124 -27.23 -13.98 1.09
C VAL A 124 -26.59 -12.84 0.30
N ILE A 125 -26.73 -12.89 -1.02
CA ILE A 125 -26.09 -11.96 -1.97
C ILE A 125 -27.16 -11.22 -2.73
N PHE A 126 -27.09 -9.89 -2.75
CA PHE A 126 -28.03 -9.02 -3.47
C PHE A 126 -27.34 -8.12 -4.47
N ALA A 127 -28.00 -7.91 -5.60
CA ALA A 127 -27.69 -6.83 -6.50
C ALA A 127 -27.96 -5.47 -5.82
N ALA A 128 -27.10 -4.48 -6.02
CA ALA A 128 -27.24 -3.16 -5.41
C ALA A 128 -28.38 -2.32 -6.02
N GLY A 129 -28.81 -2.64 -7.24
CA GLY A 129 -29.79 -1.87 -8.00
C GLY A 129 -29.16 -1.03 -9.11
N ASN A 130 -30.02 -0.49 -9.99
CA ASN A 130 -29.58 0.10 -11.25
C ASN A 130 -30.09 1.53 -11.45
N ASP A 131 -30.27 2.29 -10.39
CA ASP A 131 -30.82 3.64 -10.39
C ASP A 131 -29.74 4.74 -10.38
N GLY A 132 -28.47 4.36 -10.21
CA GLY A 132 -27.33 5.27 -10.17
C GLY A 132 -27.29 6.17 -8.94
N ILE A 133 -27.87 5.73 -7.83
CA ILE A 133 -27.99 6.48 -6.57
C ILE A 133 -27.12 5.95 -5.46
N SER A 134 -26.83 6.81 -4.47
CA SER A 134 -26.05 6.46 -3.27
C SER A 134 -26.91 6.04 -2.08
N ASP A 135 -28.18 6.37 -2.10
CA ASP A 135 -29.11 6.04 -1.03
C ASP A 135 -29.25 4.53 -0.88
N PRO A 136 -29.36 4.01 0.37
CA PRO A 136 -29.55 2.58 0.61
C PRO A 136 -30.79 2.02 -0.07
N VAL A 137 -30.63 0.93 -0.81
CA VAL A 137 -31.74 0.21 -1.47
C VAL A 137 -31.82 -1.20 -0.91
N PHE A 138 -32.98 -1.54 -0.35
CA PHE A 138 -33.22 -2.83 0.27
C PHE A 138 -33.75 -3.87 -0.72
N PRO A 139 -33.52 -5.16 -0.44
CA PRO A 139 -32.87 -5.77 0.72
C PRO A 139 -31.33 -5.68 0.71
N GLY A 140 -30.70 -5.23 -0.40
CA GLY A 140 -29.23 -5.19 -0.54
C GLY A 140 -28.51 -4.36 0.53
N ALA A 141 -29.15 -3.30 1.04
CA ALA A 141 -28.59 -2.46 2.09
C ALA A 141 -28.73 -3.02 3.51
N TYR A 142 -29.28 -4.23 3.70
CA TYR A 142 -29.28 -4.89 4.99
C TYR A 142 -27.86 -5.37 5.34
N GLU A 143 -27.34 -4.96 6.48
CA GLU A 143 -25.95 -5.14 6.90
C GLU A 143 -25.41 -6.58 6.90
N LYS A 144 -26.28 -7.57 6.98
CA LYS A 144 -25.91 -8.99 7.02
C LYS A 144 -25.84 -9.65 5.64
N VAL A 145 -26.32 -9.00 4.61
CA VAL A 145 -26.21 -9.52 3.24
C VAL A 145 -24.94 -9.01 2.56
N VAL A 146 -24.60 -9.54 1.39
CA VAL A 146 -23.52 -9.04 0.55
C VAL A 146 -24.11 -8.22 -0.58
N ALA A 147 -23.96 -6.91 -0.53
CA ALA A 147 -24.42 -5.98 -1.56
C ALA A 147 -23.39 -5.84 -2.68
N VAL A 148 -23.81 -6.03 -3.94
CA VAL A 148 -22.90 -6.09 -5.09
C VAL A 148 -23.17 -4.96 -6.09
N ALA A 149 -22.20 -4.06 -6.26
CA ALA A 149 -22.19 -3.03 -7.30
C ALA A 149 -21.69 -3.58 -8.65
N SER A 150 -21.99 -2.88 -9.74
CA SER A 150 -21.60 -3.26 -11.11
C SER A 150 -20.48 -2.39 -11.65
N LEU A 151 -19.42 -3.04 -12.14
CA LEU A 151 -18.33 -2.45 -12.92
C LEU A 151 -18.42 -2.90 -14.39
N GLY A 152 -17.90 -2.07 -15.28
CA GLY A 152 -17.64 -2.44 -16.66
C GLY A 152 -16.34 -3.26 -16.81
N ILE A 153 -16.11 -3.78 -18.01
CA ILE A 153 -14.89 -4.53 -18.33
C ILE A 153 -13.60 -3.70 -18.15
N ASP A 154 -13.73 -2.38 -18.22
CA ASP A 154 -12.67 -1.40 -17.98
C ASP A 154 -12.44 -1.09 -16.48
N GLY A 155 -13.16 -1.76 -15.59
CA GLY A 155 -13.12 -1.55 -14.15
C GLY A 155 -13.84 -0.29 -13.66
N ARG A 156 -14.47 0.49 -14.56
CA ARG A 156 -15.22 1.70 -14.19
C ARG A 156 -16.60 1.33 -13.67
N LYS A 157 -17.09 2.11 -12.69
CA LYS A 157 -18.45 1.98 -12.21
C LYS A 157 -19.44 2.22 -13.34
N VAL A 158 -20.34 1.28 -13.57
CA VAL A 158 -21.43 1.44 -14.55
C VAL A 158 -22.35 2.58 -14.10
N ALA A 159 -22.74 3.45 -15.03
CA ALA A 159 -23.52 4.64 -14.72
C ALA A 159 -24.80 4.35 -13.90
N GLY A 160 -25.52 3.29 -14.27
CA GLY A 160 -26.73 2.86 -13.56
C GLY A 160 -26.48 2.16 -12.22
N SER A 161 -25.28 1.62 -11.97
CA SER A 161 -25.04 0.90 -10.71
C SER A 161 -25.23 1.82 -9.50
N ASN A 162 -26.05 1.39 -8.55
CA ASN A 162 -26.11 2.01 -7.23
C ASN A 162 -24.75 1.86 -6.52
N TYR A 163 -24.45 2.77 -5.61
CA TYR A 163 -23.18 2.89 -4.89
C TYR A 163 -23.44 3.47 -3.49
N GLY A 164 -22.45 3.43 -2.62
CA GLY A 164 -22.56 3.98 -1.27
C GLY A 164 -21.78 3.16 -0.24
N SER A 165 -21.72 3.62 0.99
CA SER A 165 -21.03 2.95 2.08
C SER A 165 -21.65 1.61 2.49
N TRP A 166 -22.85 1.31 2.00
CA TRP A 166 -23.58 0.06 2.23
C TRP A 166 -23.26 -1.05 1.23
N ILE A 167 -22.42 -0.77 0.22
CA ILE A 167 -21.92 -1.78 -0.71
C ILE A 167 -20.79 -2.58 -0.07
N ASP A 168 -20.77 -3.90 -0.24
CA ASP A 168 -19.70 -4.78 0.23
C ASP A 168 -18.64 -5.04 -0.83
N LEU A 169 -19.05 -5.35 -2.05
CA LEU A 169 -18.20 -5.72 -3.18
C LEU A 169 -18.70 -5.17 -4.50
N ALA A 170 -17.85 -5.23 -5.51
CA ALA A 170 -18.21 -5.00 -6.90
C ALA A 170 -17.80 -6.20 -7.76
N ALA A 171 -18.53 -6.41 -8.87
CA ALA A 171 -18.18 -7.40 -9.89
C ALA A 171 -18.49 -6.86 -11.30
N LEU A 172 -18.05 -7.58 -12.34
CA LEU A 172 -18.20 -7.15 -13.73
C LEU A 172 -19.63 -7.39 -14.23
N GLY A 173 -20.51 -6.40 -14.09
CA GLY A 173 -21.89 -6.48 -14.58
C GLY A 173 -22.10 -5.97 -16.00
N GLY A 174 -21.05 -5.42 -16.63
CA GLY A 174 -21.06 -4.92 -18.01
C GLY A 174 -21.72 -3.56 -18.18
N HIS A 175 -21.45 -2.89 -19.31
CA HIS A 175 -22.04 -1.59 -19.67
C HIS A 175 -23.40 -1.78 -20.33
N ALA A 176 -24.43 -1.06 -19.89
CA ALA A 176 -25.75 -1.10 -20.47
C ALA A 176 -25.81 -0.42 -21.85
N THR A 177 -24.89 0.49 -22.14
CA THR A 177 -24.78 1.25 -23.38
C THR A 177 -23.51 0.90 -24.15
N GLY A 178 -23.48 1.19 -25.45
CA GLY A 178 -22.33 0.88 -26.31
C GLY A 178 -22.39 -0.52 -26.92
N ASP A 179 -21.22 -1.07 -27.25
CA ASP A 179 -21.07 -2.38 -27.86
C ASP A 179 -21.59 -3.48 -26.90
N GLU A 180 -22.46 -4.37 -27.41
CA GLU A 180 -23.02 -5.46 -26.61
C GLU A 180 -21.95 -6.42 -26.05
N ARG A 181 -20.76 -6.52 -26.69
CA ARG A 181 -19.62 -7.31 -26.21
C ARG A 181 -19.03 -6.81 -24.89
N PHE A 182 -19.41 -5.62 -24.45
CA PHE A 182 -19.07 -5.08 -23.14
C PHE A 182 -20.06 -5.44 -22.04
N ARG A 183 -21.04 -6.30 -22.37
CA ARG A 183 -22.02 -6.86 -21.43
C ARG A 183 -21.65 -8.29 -21.06
N VAL A 184 -22.35 -8.83 -20.09
CA VAL A 184 -22.19 -10.24 -19.69
C VAL A 184 -22.95 -11.12 -20.66
N PHE A 185 -22.28 -12.12 -21.22
CA PHE A 185 -22.85 -13.10 -22.13
C PHE A 185 -23.20 -14.38 -21.36
N SER A 186 -24.46 -14.83 -21.44
CA SER A 186 -24.94 -15.99 -20.70
C SER A 186 -26.10 -16.67 -21.40
N THR A 187 -26.67 -17.70 -20.78
CA THR A 187 -27.86 -18.43 -21.28
C THR A 187 -29.11 -17.57 -21.28
N THR A 188 -30.01 -17.81 -22.24
CA THR A 188 -31.34 -17.22 -22.29
C THR A 188 -32.40 -18.31 -22.45
N THR A 189 -33.68 -17.94 -22.39
CA THR A 189 -34.79 -18.86 -22.62
C THR A 189 -34.71 -19.53 -24.01
N ASN A 190 -35.36 -20.69 -24.13
CA ASN A 190 -35.42 -21.47 -25.39
C ASN A 190 -34.09 -22.00 -25.91
N GLY A 191 -33.12 -22.27 -25.00
CA GLY A 191 -31.82 -22.81 -25.36
C GLY A 191 -30.87 -21.81 -26.04
N GLY A 192 -31.17 -20.52 -25.95
CA GLY A 192 -30.37 -19.44 -26.55
C GLY A 192 -29.29 -18.88 -25.61
N TYR A 193 -28.54 -17.91 -26.16
CA TYR A 193 -27.53 -17.13 -25.46
C TYR A 193 -27.73 -15.66 -25.80
N GLY A 194 -27.34 -14.78 -24.88
CA GLY A 194 -27.49 -13.35 -25.08
C GLY A 194 -26.70 -12.50 -24.12
N TYR A 195 -26.62 -11.22 -24.41
CA TYR A 195 -25.94 -10.23 -23.63
C TYR A 195 -26.91 -9.50 -22.69
N SER A 196 -26.48 -9.32 -21.41
CA SER A 196 -27.20 -8.50 -20.45
C SER A 196 -26.23 -7.71 -19.59
N ALA A 197 -26.69 -6.63 -18.95
CA ALA A 197 -25.86 -5.78 -18.11
C ALA A 197 -26.63 -5.27 -16.90
N GLY A 198 -25.88 -4.98 -15.82
CA GLY A 198 -26.37 -4.41 -14.58
C GLY A 198 -25.86 -5.14 -13.35
N THR A 199 -26.26 -4.66 -12.18
CA THR A 199 -25.94 -5.30 -10.89
C THR A 199 -26.54 -6.71 -10.81
N SER A 200 -27.60 -6.98 -11.55
CA SER A 200 -28.18 -8.33 -11.72
C SER A 200 -27.21 -9.33 -12.36
N MET A 201 -26.21 -8.89 -13.13
CA MET A 201 -25.18 -9.73 -13.76
C MET A 201 -23.89 -9.74 -12.96
N ALA A 202 -23.67 -8.74 -12.11
CA ALA A 202 -22.56 -8.66 -11.16
C ALA A 202 -22.77 -9.62 -9.97
N ALA A 203 -23.91 -9.59 -9.31
CA ALA A 203 -24.23 -10.41 -8.14
C ALA A 203 -24.06 -11.92 -8.37
N PRO A 204 -24.52 -12.53 -9.50
CA PRO A 204 -24.33 -13.96 -9.72
C PRO A 204 -22.86 -14.36 -9.91
N GLN A 205 -21.96 -13.45 -10.26
CA GLN A 205 -20.52 -13.76 -10.30
C GLN A 205 -19.99 -14.01 -8.87
N ILE A 206 -20.39 -13.16 -7.91
CA ILE A 206 -20.07 -13.37 -6.50
C ILE A 206 -20.64 -14.70 -6.00
N SER A 207 -21.87 -15.02 -6.38
CA SER A 207 -22.53 -16.29 -6.00
C SER A 207 -21.81 -17.52 -6.58
N GLY A 208 -21.33 -17.42 -7.84
CA GLY A 208 -20.52 -18.47 -8.45
C GLY A 208 -19.15 -18.65 -7.75
N ILE A 209 -18.48 -17.55 -7.43
CA ILE A 209 -17.21 -17.59 -6.67
C ILE A 209 -17.45 -18.14 -5.25
N ALA A 210 -18.55 -17.78 -4.59
CA ALA A 210 -18.94 -18.34 -3.30
C ALA A 210 -19.15 -19.87 -3.39
N ALA A 211 -19.80 -20.34 -4.46
CA ALA A 211 -20.00 -21.78 -4.67
C ALA A 211 -18.65 -22.53 -4.87
N LEU A 212 -17.71 -21.94 -5.59
CA LEU A 212 -16.35 -22.50 -5.72
C LEU A 212 -15.64 -22.54 -4.36
N ALA A 213 -15.77 -21.50 -3.53
CA ALA A 213 -15.19 -21.46 -2.20
C ALA A 213 -15.81 -22.52 -1.28
N VAL A 214 -17.15 -22.69 -1.31
CA VAL A 214 -17.85 -23.74 -0.56
C VAL A 214 -17.40 -25.13 -1.01
N ALA A 215 -17.20 -25.35 -2.31
CA ALA A 215 -16.69 -26.63 -2.82
C ALA A 215 -15.25 -26.88 -2.37
N ALA A 216 -14.39 -25.85 -2.38
CA ALA A 216 -12.99 -25.96 -1.99
C ALA A 216 -12.79 -26.12 -0.48
N PHE A 217 -13.56 -25.42 0.32
CA PHE A 217 -13.33 -25.33 1.78
C PHE A 217 -14.45 -25.99 2.60
N GLY A 218 -15.71 -25.83 2.21
CA GLY A 218 -16.83 -26.27 3.00
C GLY A 218 -16.93 -27.79 3.09
N VAL A 219 -16.87 -28.48 1.96
CA VAL A 219 -16.99 -29.95 1.90
C VAL A 219 -15.79 -30.67 2.51
N GLN A 220 -14.60 -30.07 2.40
CA GLN A 220 -13.34 -30.71 2.82
C GLN A 220 -12.84 -30.27 4.20
N ARG A 221 -13.41 -29.24 4.80
CA ARG A 221 -12.94 -28.64 6.06
C ARG A 221 -14.08 -28.50 7.07
N PRO A 222 -14.22 -29.41 8.02
CA PRO A 222 -15.18 -29.27 9.11
C PRO A 222 -15.03 -27.92 9.81
N GLY A 223 -16.13 -27.22 10.04
CA GLY A 223 -16.14 -25.92 10.70
C GLY A 223 -16.01 -24.71 9.74
N PHE A 224 -16.09 -24.90 8.44
CA PHE A 224 -16.25 -23.77 7.51
C PHE A 224 -17.67 -23.21 7.63
N THR A 225 -17.78 -21.92 7.93
CA THR A 225 -19.05 -21.24 8.24
C THR A 225 -19.36 -20.13 7.24
N SER A 226 -20.62 -19.68 7.24
CA SER A 226 -21.07 -18.54 6.44
C SER A 226 -20.31 -17.26 6.76
N GLU A 227 -19.98 -17.01 8.03
CA GLU A 227 -19.18 -15.85 8.44
C GLU A 227 -17.77 -15.92 7.81
N LYS A 228 -17.15 -17.11 7.83
CA LYS A 228 -15.83 -17.30 7.24
C LYS A 228 -15.86 -17.09 5.73
N LEU A 229 -16.90 -17.61 5.05
CA LEU A 229 -17.10 -17.38 3.62
C LEU A 229 -17.27 -15.89 3.33
N ARG A 230 -18.09 -15.16 4.11
CA ARG A 230 -18.30 -13.73 3.95
C ARG A 230 -17.00 -12.95 4.14
N GLU A 231 -16.24 -13.28 5.19
CA GLU A 231 -14.92 -12.67 5.47
C GLU A 231 -13.99 -12.83 4.27
N ILE A 232 -13.85 -14.03 3.72
CA ILE A 232 -12.99 -14.31 2.57
C ILE A 232 -13.46 -13.59 1.32
N LEU A 233 -14.77 -13.63 1.02
CA LEU A 233 -15.33 -12.96 -0.17
C LEU A 233 -15.15 -11.44 -0.08
N VAL A 234 -15.57 -10.82 1.01
CA VAL A 234 -15.44 -9.36 1.19
C VAL A 234 -13.98 -8.94 1.29
N GLY A 235 -13.14 -9.74 1.96
CA GLY A 235 -11.71 -9.52 2.06
C GLY A 235 -10.95 -9.64 0.73
N SER A 236 -11.52 -10.33 -0.28
CA SER A 236 -10.91 -10.49 -1.59
C SER A 236 -10.92 -9.22 -2.44
N GLY A 237 -11.73 -8.22 -2.06
CA GLY A 237 -11.95 -7.03 -2.88
C GLY A 237 -10.66 -6.25 -3.17
N ARG A 238 -10.45 -5.90 -4.43
CA ARG A 238 -9.31 -5.11 -4.91
C ARG A 238 -9.57 -3.62 -4.74
N LYS A 239 -9.73 -3.17 -3.49
CA LYS A 239 -10.16 -1.81 -3.14
C LYS A 239 -9.30 -0.73 -3.77
N GLN A 240 -7.98 -0.77 -3.54
CA GLN A 240 -7.05 0.24 -4.07
C GLN A 240 -7.10 0.32 -5.60
N PHE A 241 -7.13 -0.83 -6.29
CA PHE A 241 -7.28 -0.88 -7.75
C PHE A 241 -8.58 -0.21 -8.20
N THR A 242 -9.71 -0.56 -7.56
CA THR A 242 -11.03 -0.05 -7.90
C THR A 242 -11.13 1.45 -7.65
N GLU A 243 -10.64 1.95 -6.52
CA GLU A 243 -10.63 3.38 -6.19
C GLU A 243 -9.68 4.19 -7.08
N THR A 244 -8.57 3.62 -7.52
CA THR A 244 -7.68 4.28 -8.49
C THR A 244 -8.38 4.55 -9.82
N ILE A 245 -9.23 3.62 -10.27
CA ILE A 245 -10.00 3.76 -11.53
C ILE A 245 -11.24 4.63 -11.33
N ASN A 246 -11.82 4.63 -10.11
CA ASN A 246 -13.07 5.32 -9.75
C ASN A 246 -12.88 6.27 -8.57
N PRO A 247 -12.02 7.29 -8.67
CA PRO A 247 -11.69 8.14 -7.53
C PRO A 247 -12.90 8.92 -6.99
N GLU A 248 -13.90 9.22 -7.84
CA GLU A 248 -15.14 9.90 -7.46
C GLU A 248 -16.07 9.02 -6.60
N TYR A 249 -15.85 7.70 -6.58
CA TYR A 249 -16.61 6.73 -5.80
C TYR A 249 -15.76 6.08 -4.69
N ALA A 250 -14.67 6.71 -4.29
CA ALA A 250 -13.82 6.18 -3.21
C ALA A 250 -14.63 5.95 -1.91
N GLY A 251 -14.50 4.75 -1.33
CA GLY A 251 -15.30 4.32 -0.17
C GLY A 251 -16.75 3.96 -0.44
N MET A 252 -17.21 4.00 -1.71
CA MET A 252 -18.62 3.79 -2.08
C MET A 252 -18.86 2.54 -2.94
N LEU A 253 -17.82 1.76 -3.21
CA LEU A 253 -17.88 0.50 -3.96
C LEU A 253 -17.41 -0.69 -3.11
N GLY A 254 -17.62 -0.60 -1.81
CA GLY A 254 -17.20 -1.60 -0.83
C GLY A 254 -15.70 -1.83 -0.85
N ASN A 255 -15.29 -3.09 -0.76
CA ASN A 255 -13.89 -3.48 -0.92
C ASN A 255 -13.46 -3.60 -2.41
N GLY A 256 -14.28 -3.14 -3.35
CA GLY A 256 -13.97 -3.09 -4.77
C GLY A 256 -14.21 -4.40 -5.52
N LEU A 257 -13.55 -4.54 -6.67
CA LEU A 257 -13.70 -5.70 -7.56
C LEU A 257 -13.29 -6.99 -6.85
N VAL A 258 -14.18 -7.98 -6.85
CA VAL A 258 -13.90 -9.33 -6.30
C VAL A 258 -12.69 -9.97 -6.97
N ASP A 259 -11.88 -10.67 -6.20
CA ASP A 259 -10.75 -11.45 -6.66
C ASP A 259 -10.97 -12.94 -6.38
N ALA A 260 -11.40 -13.69 -7.40
CA ALA A 260 -11.67 -15.12 -7.27
C ALA A 260 -10.40 -15.95 -6.97
N GLU A 261 -9.25 -15.49 -7.45
CA GLU A 261 -7.97 -16.13 -7.14
C GLU A 261 -7.66 -16.03 -5.64
N TYR A 262 -7.82 -14.82 -5.06
CA TYR A 262 -7.69 -14.64 -3.63
C TYR A 262 -8.65 -15.55 -2.86
N VAL A 263 -9.93 -15.59 -3.24
CA VAL A 263 -10.94 -16.39 -2.55
C VAL A 263 -10.54 -17.85 -2.45
N LEU A 264 -9.97 -18.42 -3.52
CA LEU A 264 -9.65 -19.85 -3.59
C LEU A 264 -8.28 -20.21 -3.02
N PHE A 265 -7.32 -19.30 -3.04
CA PHE A 265 -5.91 -19.62 -2.76
C PHE A 265 -5.27 -18.80 -1.65
N HIS A 266 -5.99 -17.83 -1.03
CA HIS A 266 -5.45 -16.95 0.01
C HIS A 266 -4.84 -17.68 1.21
N ASP A 267 -5.29 -18.91 1.51
CA ASP A 267 -4.81 -19.73 2.62
C ASP A 267 -3.76 -20.76 2.19
N THR A 268 -3.35 -20.74 0.94
CA THR A 268 -2.26 -21.59 0.47
C THR A 268 -0.95 -21.19 1.14
N ARG A 269 -0.26 -22.19 1.69
CA ARG A 269 1.04 -21.97 2.33
C ARG A 269 2.03 -21.39 1.32
N PRO A 270 2.70 -20.27 1.60
CA PRO A 270 3.74 -19.74 0.73
C PRO A 270 4.93 -20.70 0.58
N ASP A 271 5.62 -20.61 -0.55
CA ASP A 271 6.91 -21.26 -0.70
C ASP A 271 7.89 -20.75 0.37
N PRO A 272 8.79 -21.59 0.87
CA PRO A 272 9.85 -21.13 1.77
C PRO A 272 10.76 -20.13 1.06
N ILE A 273 11.38 -19.24 1.82
CA ILE A 273 12.40 -18.34 1.29
C ILE A 273 13.59 -19.19 0.86
N ASP A 274 14.07 -19.00 -0.35
CA ASP A 274 15.27 -19.68 -0.84
C ASP A 274 16.50 -19.13 -0.10
N GLU A 275 17.07 -19.94 0.79
CA GLU A 275 18.22 -19.57 1.62
C GLU A 275 19.41 -19.06 0.82
N ARG A 276 19.58 -19.52 -0.43
CA ARG A 276 20.65 -19.07 -1.34
C ARG A 276 20.48 -17.61 -1.76
N THR A 277 19.29 -17.04 -1.60
CA THR A 277 19.00 -15.64 -1.92
C THR A 277 19.12 -14.72 -0.71
N ILE A 278 19.32 -15.28 0.48
CA ILE A 278 19.44 -14.49 1.71
C ILE A 278 20.83 -13.87 1.78
N ALA A 279 20.87 -12.54 1.79
CA ALA A 279 22.06 -11.80 2.15
C ALA A 279 21.86 -11.19 3.55
N VAL A 280 22.85 -11.37 4.40
CA VAL A 280 22.86 -10.86 5.78
C VAL A 280 24.18 -10.17 6.09
N SER A 281 24.11 -9.00 6.72
CA SER A 281 25.25 -8.24 7.19
C SER A 281 25.01 -7.82 8.63
N GLY A 282 25.96 -8.18 9.51
CA GLY A 282 25.95 -7.78 10.92
C GLY A 282 26.78 -6.52 11.11
N TYR A 283 26.16 -5.52 11.73
CA TYR A 283 26.77 -4.27 12.20
C TYR A 283 26.83 -4.31 13.73
N ARG A 284 27.33 -3.26 14.34
CA ARG A 284 27.51 -3.21 15.80
C ARG A 284 26.21 -3.52 16.56
N THR A 285 25.14 -2.80 16.28
CA THR A 285 23.87 -2.89 17.02
C THR A 285 22.68 -3.28 16.17
N HIS A 286 22.91 -3.67 14.90
CA HIS A 286 21.85 -4.05 14.00
C HIS A 286 22.31 -5.09 12.96
N VAL A 287 21.34 -5.70 12.29
CA VAL A 287 21.55 -6.54 11.12
C VAL A 287 20.73 -6.02 9.95
N LYS A 288 21.30 -6.04 8.76
CA LYS A 288 20.58 -5.84 7.49
C LYS A 288 20.36 -7.19 6.83
N LEU A 289 19.16 -7.40 6.35
CA LEU A 289 18.71 -8.62 5.69
C LEU A 289 18.11 -8.29 4.35
N SER A 290 18.35 -9.15 3.37
CA SER A 290 17.61 -9.11 2.12
C SER A 290 17.48 -10.50 1.53
N TRP A 291 16.40 -10.75 0.76
CA TRP A 291 16.13 -12.01 0.08
C TRP A 291 15.19 -11.80 -1.12
N ARG A 292 15.04 -12.83 -1.95
CA ARG A 292 14.05 -12.82 -3.01
C ARG A 292 12.67 -13.16 -2.48
N VAL A 293 11.67 -12.36 -2.86
CA VAL A 293 10.27 -12.58 -2.46
C VAL A 293 9.76 -13.90 -3.03
N PRO A 294 9.36 -14.87 -2.17
CA PRO A 294 8.86 -16.15 -2.62
C PRO A 294 7.41 -16.06 -3.13
N ARG A 295 7.00 -17.07 -3.88
CA ARG A 295 5.65 -17.24 -4.35
C ARG A 295 4.72 -17.62 -3.19
N CYS A 296 3.52 -17.02 -3.17
CA CYS A 296 2.46 -17.40 -2.24
C CYS A 296 1.49 -18.39 -2.90
N TYR A 297 0.64 -17.92 -3.80
CA TYR A 297 -0.31 -18.75 -4.54
C TYR A 297 -0.45 -18.18 -5.96
N LEU A 298 -0.61 -19.04 -6.96
CA LEU A 298 -0.78 -18.70 -8.37
C LEU A 298 0.07 -17.49 -8.81
N GLU A 299 1.40 -17.59 -8.64
CA GLU A 299 2.37 -16.55 -9.02
C GLU A 299 2.26 -15.21 -8.23
N ARG A 300 1.50 -15.17 -7.13
CA ARG A 300 1.46 -13.96 -6.28
C ARG A 300 2.59 -13.95 -5.26
N PRO A 301 3.10 -12.75 -4.89
CA PRO A 301 4.08 -12.61 -3.81
C PRO A 301 3.44 -12.82 -2.43
N VAL A 302 4.25 -13.03 -1.42
CA VAL A 302 3.83 -12.95 -0.01
C VAL A 302 3.50 -11.50 0.38
N SER A 303 2.59 -11.33 1.36
CA SER A 303 2.14 -9.99 1.81
C SER A 303 2.98 -9.39 2.93
N SER A 304 3.68 -10.23 3.69
CA SER A 304 4.52 -9.80 4.80
C SER A 304 5.55 -10.84 5.17
N PHE A 305 6.54 -10.42 5.93
CA PHE A 305 7.57 -11.29 6.50
C PHE A 305 7.65 -11.13 8.01
N ASP A 306 7.77 -12.26 8.72
CA ASP A 306 8.19 -12.29 10.11
C ASP A 306 9.63 -12.72 10.20
N VAL A 307 10.43 -11.98 10.94
CA VAL A 307 11.80 -12.35 11.30
C VAL A 307 11.85 -12.56 12.81
N TYR A 308 12.12 -13.78 13.21
CA TYR A 308 12.32 -14.17 14.61
C TYR A 308 13.81 -14.16 14.91
N ILE A 309 14.22 -13.61 16.03
CA ILE A 309 15.63 -13.49 16.42
C ILE A 309 15.83 -13.94 17.87
N ASP A 310 16.81 -14.81 18.10
CA ASP A 310 17.23 -15.29 19.43
C ASP A 310 18.76 -15.38 19.51
N THR A 311 19.32 -15.20 20.70
CA THR A 311 20.75 -15.41 20.97
C THR A 311 21.11 -16.89 21.07
N ARG A 312 20.12 -17.76 21.21
CA ARG A 312 20.29 -19.21 21.22
C ARG A 312 20.16 -19.76 19.81
N THR A 313 21.03 -20.69 19.45
CA THR A 313 20.92 -21.43 18.20
C THR A 313 19.70 -22.35 18.25
N PHE A 314 18.90 -22.33 17.21
CA PHE A 314 17.74 -23.22 17.04
C PHE A 314 17.62 -23.67 15.57
N SER A 315 16.83 -24.73 15.36
CA SER A 315 16.34 -25.14 14.05
C SER A 315 14.81 -25.21 14.11
N ALA A 316 14.13 -24.88 13.04
CA ALA A 316 12.68 -24.89 12.98
C ALA A 316 12.22 -25.44 11.63
N ALA A 317 11.41 -26.49 11.64
CA ALA A 317 10.75 -27.03 10.45
C ALA A 317 9.41 -26.31 10.20
N THR A 318 8.79 -25.82 11.28
CA THR A 318 7.55 -25.06 11.30
C THR A 318 7.70 -23.83 12.19
N VAL A 319 6.75 -22.89 12.14
CA VAL A 319 6.75 -21.72 13.03
C VAL A 319 6.61 -22.10 14.51
N ASP A 320 5.93 -23.22 14.80
CA ASP A 320 5.72 -23.71 16.16
C ASP A 320 7.01 -24.26 16.81
N ASP A 321 8.02 -24.58 16.00
CA ASP A 321 9.33 -25.02 16.47
C ASP A 321 10.26 -23.86 16.88
N ILE A 322 9.88 -22.61 16.55
CA ILE A 322 10.65 -21.42 16.89
C ILE A 322 10.55 -21.18 18.40
N PRO A 323 11.68 -20.98 19.11
CA PRO A 323 11.65 -20.77 20.56
C PRO A 323 10.73 -19.62 20.95
N ALA A 324 9.93 -19.79 22.01
CA ALA A 324 9.06 -18.76 22.56
C ALA A 324 9.82 -17.51 23.06
N THR A 325 11.14 -17.63 23.25
CA THR A 325 12.03 -16.52 23.62
C THR A 325 12.46 -15.68 22.43
N ALA A 326 12.31 -16.18 21.21
CA ALA A 326 12.68 -15.42 20.01
C ALA A 326 11.79 -14.19 19.84
N VAL A 327 12.40 -13.04 19.66
CA VAL A 327 11.69 -11.79 19.42
C VAL A 327 11.23 -11.75 17.96
N ARG A 328 9.96 -11.49 17.73
CA ARG A 328 9.37 -11.40 16.40
C ARG A 328 9.33 -9.96 15.91
N HIS A 329 9.83 -9.74 14.71
CA HIS A 329 9.69 -8.50 13.95
C HIS A 329 8.86 -8.77 12.70
N THR A 330 7.82 -7.98 12.44
CA THR A 330 6.93 -8.14 11.28
C THR A 330 7.12 -6.97 10.31
N PHE A 331 7.30 -7.29 9.02
CA PHE A 331 7.50 -6.34 7.95
C PHE A 331 6.44 -6.57 6.86
N ALA A 332 5.65 -5.55 6.54
CA ALA A 332 4.78 -5.58 5.35
C ALA A 332 5.63 -5.55 4.08
N SER A 333 5.16 -6.21 3.02
CA SER A 333 5.85 -6.25 1.73
C SER A 333 4.90 -5.88 0.61
N ASP A 334 5.32 -4.91 -0.19
CA ASP A 334 4.73 -4.53 -1.47
C ASP A 334 5.61 -4.95 -2.66
N ALA A 335 6.73 -5.63 -2.38
CA ALA A 335 7.65 -6.12 -3.39
C ALA A 335 7.04 -7.27 -4.21
N GLY A 336 7.23 -7.23 -5.52
CA GLY A 336 6.76 -8.23 -6.48
C GLY A 336 7.46 -9.58 -6.34
N LEU A 337 6.86 -10.61 -6.95
CA LEU A 337 7.43 -11.96 -7.00
C LEU A 337 8.86 -11.94 -7.56
N GLY A 338 9.81 -12.54 -6.83
CA GLY A 338 11.21 -12.62 -7.22
C GLY A 338 12.00 -11.32 -7.10
N GLU A 339 11.39 -10.21 -6.73
CA GLU A 339 12.09 -8.98 -6.38
C GLU A 339 12.85 -9.14 -5.06
N THR A 340 13.79 -8.24 -4.81
CA THR A 340 14.54 -8.24 -3.56
C THR A 340 13.79 -7.45 -2.51
N PHE A 341 13.39 -8.11 -1.44
CA PHE A 341 12.93 -7.45 -0.21
C PHE A 341 14.11 -7.24 0.72
N ALA A 342 14.14 -6.11 1.43
CA ALA A 342 15.18 -5.80 2.41
C ALA A 342 14.56 -5.22 3.68
N CYS A 343 15.15 -5.59 4.83
CA CYS A 343 14.76 -5.06 6.13
C CYS A 343 15.97 -4.93 7.06
N ARG A 344 15.73 -4.28 8.20
CA ARG A 344 16.72 -4.03 9.23
C ARG A 344 16.14 -4.33 10.60
N ILE A 345 16.92 -5.01 11.46
CA ILE A 345 16.59 -5.26 12.86
C ILE A 345 17.61 -4.52 13.71
N GLU A 346 17.15 -3.68 14.59
CA GLU A 346 17.95 -2.79 15.45
C GLU A 346 17.90 -3.22 16.92
N GLY A 347 18.71 -2.57 17.76
CA GLY A 347 18.73 -2.80 19.20
C GLY A 347 19.42 -4.10 19.62
N LEU A 348 20.34 -4.61 18.80
CA LEU A 348 21.10 -5.82 19.06
C LEU A 348 22.38 -5.53 19.84
N GLU A 349 22.82 -6.51 20.64
CA GLU A 349 24.08 -6.41 21.38
C GLU A 349 25.28 -6.59 20.45
N PRO A 350 26.35 -5.82 20.62
CA PRO A 350 27.57 -5.95 19.84
C PRO A 350 28.28 -7.31 20.05
N ARG A 351 28.93 -7.80 19.01
CA ARG A 351 29.73 -9.04 19.01
C ARG A 351 28.96 -10.31 19.40
N GLN A 352 27.63 -10.25 19.33
CA GLN A 352 26.74 -11.34 19.69
C GLN A 352 26.36 -12.16 18.43
N ILE A 353 26.29 -13.48 18.58
CA ILE A 353 25.73 -14.34 17.54
C ILE A 353 24.21 -14.43 17.76
N TYR A 354 23.46 -14.23 16.69
CA TYR A 354 22.02 -14.38 16.65
C TYR A 354 21.63 -15.46 15.66
N CYS A 355 20.63 -16.26 16.02
CA CYS A 355 19.92 -17.15 15.12
C CYS A 355 18.63 -16.48 14.69
N LEU A 356 18.37 -16.48 13.40
CA LEU A 356 17.19 -15.86 12.82
C LEU A 356 16.37 -16.89 12.05
N ALA A 357 15.04 -16.83 12.17
CA ALA A 357 14.11 -17.55 11.31
C ALA A 357 13.28 -16.55 10.52
N ILE A 358 13.29 -16.67 9.20
CA ILE A 358 12.56 -15.80 8.28
C ILE A 358 11.36 -16.57 7.73
N VAL A 359 10.16 -16.01 7.85
CA VAL A 359 8.88 -16.63 7.51
C VAL A 359 8.09 -15.68 6.61
N GLY A 360 7.74 -16.11 5.40
CA GLY A 360 6.79 -15.39 4.55
C GLY A 360 5.36 -15.69 4.97
N ARG A 361 4.45 -14.71 4.84
CA ARG A 361 3.03 -14.89 5.15
C ARG A 361 2.15 -14.60 3.94
N SER A 362 1.14 -15.46 3.74
CA SER A 362 0.06 -15.20 2.78
C SER A 362 -0.79 -14.01 3.23
N PRO A 363 -1.65 -13.45 2.37
CA PRO A 363 -2.63 -12.43 2.75
C PRO A 363 -3.54 -12.83 3.91
N SER A 364 -3.84 -14.12 4.07
CA SER A 364 -4.60 -14.67 5.22
C SER A 364 -3.74 -14.97 6.44
N GLY A 365 -2.43 -14.68 6.39
CA GLY A 365 -1.52 -14.89 7.51
C GLY A 365 -0.92 -16.30 7.60
N VAL A 366 -1.20 -17.22 6.66
CA VAL A 366 -0.62 -18.59 6.66
C VAL A 366 0.90 -18.49 6.49
N PRO A 367 1.69 -19.09 7.41
CA PRO A 367 3.14 -18.98 7.36
C PRO A 367 3.77 -19.98 6.37
N SER A 368 4.85 -19.57 5.71
CA SER A 368 5.78 -20.48 5.03
C SER A 368 6.54 -21.36 6.05
N ARG A 369 7.31 -22.33 5.54
CA ARG A 369 8.37 -22.93 6.36
C ARG A 369 9.43 -21.87 6.67
N PRO A 370 9.99 -21.86 7.91
CA PRO A 370 11.06 -20.94 8.26
C PRO A 370 12.35 -21.22 7.45
N ALA A 371 13.02 -20.17 7.00
CA ALA A 371 14.42 -20.23 6.58
C ALA A 371 15.27 -19.78 7.77
N VAL A 372 16.16 -20.66 8.24
CA VAL A 372 16.94 -20.43 9.47
C VAL A 372 18.39 -20.14 9.13
N ILE A 373 18.88 -18.98 9.59
CA ILE A 373 20.27 -18.54 9.38
C ILE A 373 20.87 -18.03 10.69
N SER A 374 22.18 -17.86 10.70
CA SER A 374 22.90 -17.23 11.80
C SER A 374 23.68 -16.02 11.31
N VAL A 375 23.78 -15.00 12.14
CA VAL A 375 24.59 -13.81 11.91
C VAL A 375 25.28 -13.40 13.20
N ARG A 376 26.49 -12.86 13.08
CA ARG A 376 27.17 -12.19 14.19
C ARG A 376 27.09 -10.68 13.97
N THR A 377 26.70 -9.96 15.00
CA THR A 377 26.85 -8.50 15.02
C THR A 377 28.32 -8.13 15.03
N GLY A 378 28.66 -7.06 14.30
CA GLY A 378 30.04 -6.65 14.07
C GLY A 378 30.72 -5.98 15.25
N GLU A 379 31.98 -5.63 15.03
CA GLU A 379 32.69 -4.66 15.82
C GLU A 379 32.24 -3.25 15.43
N ASN A 380 32.60 -2.26 16.22
CA ASN A 380 32.31 -0.87 15.93
C ASN A 380 32.86 -0.46 14.56
N THR A 381 32.04 0.22 13.77
CA THR A 381 32.47 0.89 12.54
C THR A 381 32.70 2.36 12.86
N PRO A 382 33.93 2.89 12.69
CA PRO A 382 34.17 4.31 12.94
C PRO A 382 33.28 5.22 12.08
N PRO A 383 32.87 6.39 12.60
CA PRO A 383 32.16 7.37 11.80
C PRO A 383 33.02 7.88 10.61
N GLU A 384 32.35 8.35 9.57
CA GLU A 384 33.01 8.90 8.39
C GLU A 384 32.52 10.32 8.08
N ALA A 385 33.46 11.21 7.69
CA ALA A 385 33.12 12.50 7.12
C ALA A 385 32.84 12.32 5.61
N THR A 386 31.59 12.43 5.21
CA THR A 386 31.12 12.10 3.85
C THR A 386 31.15 13.26 2.89
N VAL A 387 30.97 14.48 3.40
CA VAL A 387 30.95 15.73 2.60
C VAL A 387 31.74 16.79 3.34
N PRO A 388 32.61 17.56 2.67
CA PRO A 388 33.31 18.68 3.30
C PRO A 388 32.35 19.75 3.81
N ILE A 389 32.56 20.24 5.04
CA ILE A 389 31.83 21.37 5.58
C ILE A 389 32.26 22.64 4.81
N PRO A 390 31.34 23.43 4.28
CA PRO A 390 31.70 24.63 3.50
C PRO A 390 32.29 25.72 4.41
N ASN A 391 33.24 26.47 3.87
CA ASN A 391 33.82 27.64 4.57
C ASN A 391 32.75 28.69 4.88
N LEU A 392 32.82 29.30 6.06
CA LEU A 392 31.93 30.36 6.48
C LEU A 392 32.56 31.73 6.31
N PHE A 393 31.74 32.71 5.87
CA PHE A 393 32.08 34.13 5.82
C PHE A 393 31.09 34.88 6.71
N LEU A 394 31.59 35.51 7.74
CA LEU A 394 30.78 36.20 8.75
C LEU A 394 31.20 37.67 8.81
N GLN A 395 30.27 38.55 9.20
CA GLN A 395 30.58 39.95 9.54
C GLN A 395 30.82 40.03 11.05
N SER A 396 31.73 40.90 11.47
CA SER A 396 32.08 41.06 12.89
C SER A 396 30.93 41.61 13.75
N ASP A 397 29.89 42.17 13.16
CA ASP A 397 28.66 42.69 13.80
C ASP A 397 27.49 41.71 13.74
N ASP A 398 27.61 40.56 13.08
CA ASP A 398 26.58 39.52 13.00
C ASP A 398 26.42 38.77 14.35
N LYS A 399 25.63 39.37 15.25
CA LYS A 399 25.37 38.77 16.59
C LYS A 399 24.60 37.44 16.54
N ALA A 400 23.86 37.15 15.48
CA ALA A 400 23.10 35.92 15.32
C ALA A 400 24.02 34.74 15.05
N GLY A 401 25.06 34.92 14.26
CA GLY A 401 25.95 33.86 13.79
C GLY A 401 25.32 32.95 12.72
N ARG A 402 25.94 31.81 12.49
CA ARG A 402 25.45 30.78 11.54
C ARG A 402 25.36 29.42 12.22
N SER A 403 24.27 28.72 11.90
CA SER A 403 24.03 27.36 12.35
C SER A 403 24.31 26.36 11.24
N ILE A 404 24.93 25.25 11.59
CA ILE A 404 25.28 24.13 10.69
C ILE A 404 24.77 22.85 11.33
N ASP A 405 23.93 22.09 10.62
CA ASP A 405 23.55 20.73 11.02
C ASP A 405 24.66 19.74 10.62
N LEU A 406 25.36 19.22 11.59
CA LEU A 406 26.52 18.33 11.42
C LEU A 406 26.12 16.93 10.93
N GLN A 407 24.87 16.50 11.09
CA GLN A 407 24.38 15.21 10.55
C GLN A 407 24.44 15.16 9.02
N LEU A 408 24.49 16.30 8.36
CA LEU A 408 24.63 16.37 6.90
C LEU A 408 26.05 16.04 6.40
N TYR A 409 27.04 16.03 7.29
CA TYR A 409 28.46 15.94 6.94
C TYR A 409 29.16 14.70 7.49
N PHE A 410 28.53 14.04 8.45
CA PHE A 410 29.07 12.83 9.04
C PHE A 410 28.04 11.72 9.01
N THR A 411 28.48 10.50 8.76
CA THR A 411 27.65 9.28 8.81
C THR A 411 28.35 8.22 9.65
N ASP A 412 27.52 7.35 10.20
CA ASP A 412 27.98 6.15 10.89
C ASP A 412 27.18 4.95 10.36
N ALA A 413 27.85 3.86 10.02
CA ALA A 413 27.20 2.66 9.50
C ALA A 413 26.38 1.95 10.59
N ASP A 414 26.69 2.19 11.86
CA ASP A 414 26.01 1.64 13.02
C ASP A 414 24.83 2.50 13.52
N ALA A 415 24.61 3.69 12.90
CA ALA A 415 23.45 4.53 13.22
C ALA A 415 22.11 3.87 12.78
N PRO A 416 20.98 4.15 13.47
CA PRO A 416 20.82 5.09 14.57
C PRO A 416 21.18 4.53 15.96
N GLY A 417 21.57 3.26 16.09
CA GLY A 417 21.93 2.65 17.36
C GLY A 417 23.18 3.27 17.99
N ASP A 418 24.05 3.81 17.13
CA ASP A 418 25.24 4.54 17.55
C ASP A 418 25.10 6.04 17.22
N ARG A 419 24.74 6.83 18.22
CA ARG A 419 24.57 8.27 18.05
C ARG A 419 25.92 8.96 18.08
N LEU A 420 26.17 9.82 17.09
CA LEU A 420 27.35 10.65 17.05
C LEU A 420 27.25 11.82 18.04
N SER A 421 28.34 12.04 18.76
CA SER A 421 28.57 13.24 19.57
C SER A 421 29.54 14.15 18.84
N TYR A 422 29.29 15.44 18.83
CA TYR A 422 30.08 16.40 18.07
C TYR A 422 30.86 17.35 18.97
N PHE A 423 32.11 17.58 18.60
CA PHE A 423 33.01 18.50 19.26
C PHE A 423 33.59 19.45 18.23
N VAL A 424 33.85 20.69 18.62
CA VAL A 424 34.43 21.69 17.72
C VAL A 424 35.61 22.40 18.42
N SER A 425 36.69 22.60 17.70
CA SER A 425 37.82 23.36 18.18
C SER A 425 38.28 24.38 17.14
N PRO A 426 38.32 25.67 17.47
CA PRO A 426 38.88 26.70 16.61
C PRO A 426 40.42 26.78 16.75
N SER A 427 41.11 26.98 15.62
CA SER A 427 42.56 27.23 15.64
C SER A 427 42.93 28.61 16.23
N ALA A 428 41.95 29.55 16.29
CA ALA A 428 42.09 30.87 16.89
C ALA A 428 40.83 31.23 17.65
N GLU A 429 40.78 31.02 18.94
CA GLU A 429 39.63 31.19 19.83
C GLU A 429 39.08 32.63 19.90
N LYS A 430 39.88 33.62 19.57
CA LYS A 430 39.47 35.04 19.63
C LYS A 430 38.67 35.49 18.41
N VAL A 431 38.62 34.70 17.34
CA VAL A 431 37.97 35.08 16.07
C VAL A 431 36.50 34.72 16.11
N VAL A 432 36.14 33.53 16.65
CA VAL A 432 34.77 33.04 16.74
C VAL A 432 34.48 32.36 18.05
N GLU A 433 33.22 32.41 18.48
CA GLU A 433 32.66 31.56 19.52
C GLU A 433 31.88 30.41 18.86
N CYS A 434 32.14 29.19 19.30
CA CYS A 434 31.49 27.99 18.78
C CYS A 434 30.70 27.30 19.87
N ARG A 435 29.47 26.89 19.59
CA ARG A 435 28.65 26.10 20.49
C ARG A 435 28.02 24.94 19.70
N VAL A 436 28.18 23.74 20.21
CA VAL A 436 27.47 22.56 19.70
C VAL A 436 26.35 22.20 20.67
N GLN A 437 25.16 21.99 20.13
CA GLN A 437 24.01 21.45 20.85
C GLN A 437 23.40 20.34 19.99
N ASP A 438 23.42 19.11 20.51
CA ASP A 438 23.07 17.90 19.73
C ASP A 438 23.91 17.81 18.44
N SER A 439 23.29 17.97 17.28
CA SER A 439 23.97 17.99 15.97
C SER A 439 24.18 19.40 15.40
N GLU A 440 23.70 20.41 16.09
CA GLU A 440 23.71 21.77 15.58
C GLU A 440 24.94 22.55 16.08
N LEU A 441 25.82 22.97 15.16
CA LEU A 441 26.96 23.84 15.43
C LEU A 441 26.58 25.28 15.15
N LEU A 442 26.53 26.10 16.18
CA LEU A 442 26.41 27.54 16.08
C LEU A 442 27.79 28.21 16.11
N VAL A 443 28.12 29.02 15.09
CA VAL A 443 29.35 29.80 14.98
C VAL A 443 29.02 31.28 15.02
N ARG A 444 29.53 32.00 16.02
CA ARG A 444 29.37 33.47 16.17
C ARG A 444 30.69 34.20 15.99
N PRO A 445 30.72 35.30 15.26
CA PRO A 445 31.93 36.13 15.14
C PRO A 445 32.22 36.87 16.45
N CYS A 446 33.50 36.92 16.84
CA CYS A 446 34.00 37.68 18.00
C CYS A 446 34.89 38.83 17.59
N ALA A 447 35.78 38.61 16.60
CA ALA A 447 36.70 39.62 16.09
C ALA A 447 37.02 39.35 14.62
N ALA A 448 37.34 40.39 13.89
CA ALA A 448 37.82 40.24 12.52
C ALA A 448 39.09 39.37 12.47
N GLY A 449 39.11 38.44 11.49
CA GLY A 449 40.24 37.51 11.35
C GLY A 449 39.84 36.22 10.62
N ARG A 450 40.75 35.26 10.67
CA ARG A 450 40.55 33.95 10.05
C ARG A 450 40.87 32.86 11.08
N THR A 451 40.01 31.83 11.13
CA THR A 451 40.24 30.64 11.97
C THR A 451 39.85 29.40 11.19
N THR A 452 40.50 28.29 11.48
CA THR A 452 40.06 26.97 11.00
C THR A 452 39.30 26.29 12.14
N LEU A 453 38.11 25.78 11.87
CA LEU A 453 37.35 24.95 12.79
C LEU A 453 37.57 23.49 12.42
N THR A 454 37.98 22.72 13.44
CA THR A 454 38.03 21.26 13.34
C THR A 454 36.81 20.72 14.06
N VAL A 455 35.92 20.05 13.32
CA VAL A 455 34.76 19.33 13.86
C VAL A 455 35.14 17.87 13.99
N THR A 456 34.92 17.31 15.18
CA THR A 456 35.10 15.89 15.46
C THR A 456 33.74 15.26 15.76
N ALA A 457 33.33 14.30 14.95
CA ALA A 457 32.21 13.40 15.25
C ALA A 457 32.78 12.15 15.95
N ARG A 458 32.21 11.78 17.09
CA ARG A 458 32.62 10.62 17.86
C ARG A 458 31.42 9.73 18.13
N ASP A 459 31.60 8.42 17.94
CA ASP A 459 30.64 7.39 18.25
C ASP A 459 30.63 7.03 19.76
N LEU A 460 29.77 6.09 20.17
CA LEU A 460 29.67 5.63 21.57
C LEU A 460 30.87 4.83 22.03
N ASP A 461 31.64 4.18 21.14
CA ASP A 461 32.85 3.44 21.45
C ASP A 461 34.10 4.32 21.47
N GLY A 462 33.97 5.59 21.10
CA GLY A 462 35.04 6.58 21.14
C GLY A 462 35.86 6.70 19.86
N ALA A 463 35.53 5.95 18.80
CA ALA A 463 36.12 6.17 17.49
C ALA A 463 35.60 7.50 16.87
N ALA A 464 36.41 8.14 16.06
CA ALA A 464 36.12 9.51 15.62
C ALA A 464 36.55 9.77 14.19
N ALA A 465 35.76 10.65 13.53
CA ALA A 465 36.10 11.27 12.26
C ALA A 465 36.18 12.78 12.41
N THR A 466 37.02 13.41 11.61
CA THR A 466 37.22 14.87 11.66
C THR A 466 36.96 15.50 10.29
N SER A 467 36.44 16.72 10.31
CA SER A 467 36.31 17.58 9.13
C SER A 467 36.75 19.00 9.49
N GLU A 468 37.48 19.64 8.59
CA GLU A 468 37.99 20.99 8.81
C GLU A 468 37.39 21.96 7.78
N PHE A 469 37.08 23.17 8.24
CA PHE A 469 36.67 24.26 7.37
C PHE A 469 37.11 25.61 7.90
N GLN A 470 37.20 26.59 7.03
CA GLN A 470 37.64 27.95 7.40
C GLN A 470 36.45 28.83 7.74
N VAL A 471 36.61 29.63 8.78
CA VAL A 471 35.73 30.76 9.08
C VAL A 471 36.53 32.05 8.91
N ILE A 472 36.01 32.95 8.09
CA ILE A 472 36.58 34.26 7.82
C ILE A 472 35.59 35.29 8.35
N VAL A 473 36.04 36.07 9.34
CA VAL A 473 35.28 37.18 9.89
C VAL A 473 35.83 38.49 9.33
N ASP A 474 35.02 39.21 8.54
CA ASP A 474 35.42 40.51 7.98
C ASP A 474 35.03 41.66 8.96
N GLY A 475 35.93 42.61 9.09
CA GLY A 475 35.79 43.76 10.00
C GLY A 475 35.01 44.95 9.45
N THR A 476 34.62 44.93 8.19
CA THR A 476 33.95 46.09 7.54
C THR A 476 33.03 45.67 6.39
N GLY A 477 31.84 45.41 6.65
CA GLY A 477 30.62 45.95 6.07
C GLY A 477 30.28 45.66 4.59
N VAL A 478 30.70 44.56 3.91
CA VAL A 478 29.99 44.10 2.70
C VAL A 478 29.96 42.56 2.71
N ALA A 479 28.83 41.98 3.02
CA ALA A 479 28.60 40.53 2.93
C ALA A 479 27.96 40.19 1.58
N MET A 480 28.23 38.98 1.07
CA MET A 480 27.50 38.41 -0.06
C MET A 480 26.78 37.14 0.43
N GLU A 481 25.50 37.05 0.13
CA GLU A 481 24.70 35.85 0.39
C GLU A 481 24.32 35.18 -0.94
N LEU A 482 24.41 33.85 -0.98
CA LEU A 482 24.04 33.03 -2.13
C LEU A 482 22.91 32.06 -1.72
N PHE A 483 21.75 32.13 -2.43
CA PHE A 483 20.60 31.30 -2.15
C PHE A 483 19.73 30.99 -3.39
N PRO A 484 19.03 29.84 -3.43
CA PRO A 484 19.12 28.74 -2.47
C PRO A 484 20.49 28.06 -2.55
N ASN A 485 20.97 27.52 -1.45
CA ASN A 485 22.19 26.71 -1.43
C ASN A 485 21.92 25.47 -0.56
N PRO A 486 21.78 24.26 -1.13
CA PRO A 486 22.06 23.88 -2.54
C PRO A 486 21.10 24.48 -3.58
N CYS A 487 21.62 24.81 -4.77
CA CYS A 487 20.86 25.35 -5.89
C CYS A 487 20.67 24.30 -7.02
N ARG A 488 19.64 24.51 -7.86
CA ARG A 488 19.43 23.75 -9.11
C ARG A 488 19.78 24.64 -10.32
N ASP A 489 18.83 25.35 -10.87
CA ASP A 489 19.01 26.06 -12.14
C ASP A 489 19.33 27.54 -11.94
N VAL A 490 19.03 28.07 -10.77
CA VAL A 490 19.16 29.50 -10.47
C VAL A 490 19.82 29.71 -9.13
N LEU A 491 20.73 30.69 -9.08
CA LEU A 491 21.37 31.19 -7.89
C LEU A 491 21.06 32.68 -7.73
N ASN A 492 20.54 33.08 -6.58
CA ASN A 492 20.39 34.46 -6.23
C ASN A 492 21.60 34.93 -5.44
N VAL A 493 22.04 36.12 -5.74
CA VAL A 493 23.19 36.80 -5.13
C VAL A 493 22.67 38.05 -4.44
N ARG A 494 22.75 38.08 -3.09
CA ARG A 494 22.41 39.27 -2.31
C ARG A 494 23.69 39.94 -1.85
N ILE A 495 23.78 41.23 -2.10
CA ILE A 495 24.88 42.09 -1.62
C ILE A 495 24.23 43.28 -0.92
N PRO A 496 24.16 43.29 0.44
CA PRO A 496 23.57 44.41 1.18
C PRO A 496 24.23 45.75 0.76
N ASP A 497 23.42 46.79 0.65
CA ASP A 497 23.84 48.16 0.36
C ASP A 497 24.62 48.36 -0.95
N ALA A 498 24.56 47.39 -1.88
CA ALA A 498 25.19 47.47 -3.19
C ALA A 498 24.16 47.30 -4.31
N GLU A 499 24.02 48.32 -5.17
CA GLU A 499 23.27 48.24 -6.42
C GLU A 499 24.25 48.44 -7.60
N GLY A 500 24.06 47.68 -8.67
CA GLY A 500 24.90 47.73 -9.84
C GLY A 500 25.07 46.41 -10.55
N ASP A 501 25.90 46.42 -11.59
CA ASP A 501 26.28 45.22 -12.34
C ASP A 501 27.68 44.80 -11.90
N TYR A 502 27.83 43.59 -11.38
CA TYR A 502 29.07 43.11 -10.79
C TYR A 502 29.58 41.87 -11.52
N PRO A 503 30.87 41.78 -11.86
CA PRO A 503 31.46 40.56 -12.38
C PRO A 503 31.37 39.44 -11.36
N ILE A 504 30.85 38.28 -11.80
CA ILE A 504 30.78 37.07 -11.01
C ILE A 504 31.50 35.92 -11.72
N ARG A 505 32.25 35.14 -10.98
CA ARG A 505 32.99 33.97 -11.47
C ARG A 505 32.74 32.78 -10.55
N LEU A 506 32.50 31.61 -11.17
CA LEU A 506 32.43 30.32 -10.45
C LEU A 506 33.60 29.43 -10.89
N HIS A 507 34.21 28.77 -9.89
CA HIS A 507 35.28 27.82 -10.11
C HIS A 507 34.88 26.48 -9.49
N ASN A 508 35.19 25.37 -10.17
CA ASN A 508 34.99 24.02 -9.64
C ASN A 508 36.00 23.67 -8.54
N ALA A 509 35.89 22.49 -7.97
CA ALA A 509 36.78 22.00 -6.90
C ALA A 509 38.26 21.90 -7.35
N ALA A 510 38.54 21.81 -8.65
CA ALA A 510 39.89 21.82 -9.22
C ALA A 510 40.44 23.23 -9.45
N GLY A 511 39.69 24.28 -9.09
CA GLY A 511 40.07 25.68 -9.29
C GLY A 511 39.89 26.19 -10.73
N GLN A 512 39.26 25.43 -11.63
CA GLN A 512 39.00 25.86 -13.00
C GLN A 512 37.77 26.75 -13.02
N GLN A 513 37.83 27.87 -13.75
CA GLN A 513 36.68 28.75 -13.96
C GLN A 513 35.68 28.09 -14.91
N VAL A 514 34.46 27.87 -14.42
CA VAL A 514 33.37 27.19 -15.15
C VAL A 514 32.25 28.14 -15.58
N LEU A 515 32.15 29.30 -14.93
CA LEU A 515 31.22 30.37 -15.31
C LEU A 515 31.86 31.73 -15.07
N ALA A 516 31.71 32.64 -16.01
CA ALA A 516 32.00 34.05 -15.85
C ALA A 516 30.88 34.86 -16.49
N THR A 517 30.22 35.70 -15.71
CA THR A 517 29.12 36.55 -16.17
C THR A 517 29.05 37.82 -15.33
N GLN A 518 28.04 38.64 -15.56
CA GLN A 518 27.68 39.75 -14.67
C GLN A 518 26.39 39.43 -13.92
N VAL A 519 26.31 39.83 -12.66
CA VAL A 519 25.10 39.79 -11.88
C VAL A 519 24.59 41.22 -11.65
N SER A 520 23.36 41.47 -12.09
CA SER A 520 22.67 42.75 -11.88
C SER A 520 21.96 42.73 -10.54
N VAL A 521 22.54 43.40 -9.55
CA VAL A 521 21.97 43.52 -8.21
C VAL A 521 21.10 44.77 -8.14
N ARG A 522 19.84 44.60 -7.81
CA ARG A 522 18.83 45.68 -7.72
C ARG A 522 18.11 45.66 -6.38
N ALA A 523 17.57 46.80 -5.96
CA ALA A 523 16.74 46.91 -4.75
C ALA A 523 15.52 46.03 -4.85
N GLY A 524 15.19 45.33 -3.77
CA GLY A 524 14.00 44.49 -3.62
C GLY A 524 13.53 44.46 -2.17
N ASP A 525 12.30 44.00 -1.93
CA ASP A 525 11.65 43.97 -0.59
C ASP A 525 12.45 43.21 0.49
N ASN A 526 13.36 42.31 0.06
CA ASN A 526 14.21 41.50 0.95
C ASN A 526 15.70 41.86 0.84
N GLY A 527 16.04 43.08 0.42
CA GLY A 527 17.42 43.56 0.19
C GLY A 527 17.88 43.45 -1.27
N ASN A 528 19.04 44.07 -1.56
CA ASN A 528 19.55 44.16 -2.91
C ASN A 528 19.99 42.80 -3.46
N THR A 529 19.27 42.28 -4.46
CA THR A 529 19.45 40.93 -4.98
C THR A 529 19.63 40.91 -6.50
N GLY A 530 20.52 40.08 -6.98
CA GLY A 530 20.71 39.74 -8.40
C GLY A 530 20.52 38.23 -8.61
N ARG A 531 20.36 37.82 -9.89
CA ARG A 531 20.09 36.41 -10.25
C ARG A 531 21.02 35.98 -11.36
N ILE A 532 21.55 34.74 -11.25
CA ILE A 532 22.35 34.12 -12.31
C ILE A 532 21.79 32.71 -12.62
N ASP A 533 21.93 32.34 -13.90
CA ASP A 533 21.60 30.99 -14.36
C ASP A 533 22.83 30.09 -14.16
N VAL A 534 22.59 28.97 -13.47
CA VAL A 534 23.58 27.93 -13.20
C VAL A 534 23.13 26.55 -13.71
N SER A 535 22.09 26.51 -14.55
CA SER A 535 21.52 25.26 -15.09
C SER A 535 22.52 24.43 -15.89
N GLY A 536 23.46 25.10 -16.56
CA GLY A 536 24.54 24.48 -17.35
C GLY A 536 25.68 23.88 -16.53
N LEU A 537 25.68 24.02 -15.20
CA LEU A 537 26.72 23.44 -14.35
C LEU A 537 26.38 22.01 -13.94
N SER A 538 27.38 21.12 -13.92
CA SER A 538 27.25 19.78 -13.39
C SER A 538 27.01 19.80 -11.88
N PRO A 539 26.36 18.77 -11.27
CA PRO A 539 26.28 18.65 -9.83
C PRO A 539 27.67 18.67 -9.18
N GLY A 540 27.82 19.44 -8.10
CA GLY A 540 29.11 19.61 -7.44
C GLY A 540 29.21 20.87 -6.59
N THR A 541 30.38 21.06 -5.95
CA THR A 541 30.69 22.25 -5.13
C THR A 541 31.51 23.25 -5.96
N TYR A 542 31.13 24.52 -5.89
CA TYR A 542 31.76 25.60 -6.61
C TYR A 542 32.09 26.76 -5.68
N SER A 543 33.27 27.40 -5.90
CA SER A 543 33.55 28.69 -5.27
C SER A 543 33.03 29.83 -6.18
N CYS A 544 32.32 30.76 -5.58
CA CYS A 544 31.73 31.92 -6.25
C CYS A 544 32.45 33.17 -5.77
N THR A 545 32.95 33.98 -6.73
CA THR A 545 33.58 35.27 -6.47
C THR A 545 32.82 36.36 -7.18
N VAL A 546 32.44 37.42 -6.45
CA VAL A 546 31.86 38.65 -6.99
C VAL A 546 32.82 39.83 -6.74
N GLU A 547 33.11 40.62 -7.75
CA GLU A 547 33.91 41.82 -7.58
C GLU A 547 32.98 43.05 -7.39
N CYS A 548 32.87 43.52 -6.15
CA CYS A 548 32.00 44.64 -5.79
C CYS A 548 32.82 45.77 -5.13
N ARG A 549 32.72 47.01 -5.68
CA ARG A 549 33.38 48.22 -5.15
C ARG A 549 34.89 48.03 -4.91
N GLY A 550 35.59 47.38 -5.87
CA GLY A 550 37.03 47.12 -5.78
C GLY A 550 37.45 46.01 -4.83
N ARG A 551 36.49 45.24 -4.28
CA ARG A 551 36.72 44.10 -3.38
C ARG A 551 36.20 42.82 -4.02
N LYS A 552 36.86 41.69 -3.69
CA LYS A 552 36.43 40.35 -4.06
C LYS A 552 35.66 39.75 -2.90
N LEU A 553 34.36 39.49 -3.11
CA LEU A 553 33.50 38.77 -2.20
C LEU A 553 33.48 37.32 -2.63
N ASN A 554 33.77 36.40 -1.72
CA ASN A 554 33.84 34.95 -2.00
C ASN A 554 32.84 34.19 -1.16
N SER A 555 32.20 33.20 -1.78
CA SER A 555 31.32 32.24 -1.12
C SER A 555 31.33 30.92 -1.87
N HIS A 556 30.65 29.91 -1.35
CA HIS A 556 30.55 28.60 -2.00
C HIS A 556 29.11 28.20 -2.23
N ILE A 557 28.86 27.44 -3.30
CA ILE A 557 27.55 26.87 -3.63
C ILE A 557 27.67 25.38 -3.87
N ILE A 558 26.58 24.70 -3.61
CA ILE A 558 26.36 23.30 -3.97
C ILE A 558 25.33 23.27 -5.09
N LYS A 559 25.68 22.73 -6.23
CA LYS A 559 24.80 22.48 -7.38
C LYS A 559 24.28 21.05 -7.28
N ARG A 560 22.94 20.89 -7.36
CA ARG A 560 22.25 19.60 -7.42
C ARG A 560 21.75 19.28 -8.81
#